data_8dabb77c4a0f51fcf7ccac0e796a3173
#
_entry.id   8dabb77c4a0f51fcf7ccac0e796a3173
#
_cell.length_a   1.000
_cell.length_b   1.000
_cell.length_c   1.000
_cell.angle_alpha   90.00
_cell.angle_beta   90.00
_cell.angle_gamma   90.00
#
_symmetry.space_group_name_H-M   'P 1'
#
loop_
_entity.id
_entity.type
_entity.pdbx_description
1 polymer ?
#
loop_
_entity_poly.entity_id
_entity_poly.type
_entity_poly.pdbx_seq_one_letter_code
_entity_poly.pdbx_strand_id
1 'polypeptide(L)'
;MGRKDFLIDTNVAIYYFGLALPKESEKYIDQILVGKYFISVINRIELLGFKEINKNESEAINSFIANSTIFDLEEDIIIETIKIRKNYAIKLPDAIIAATCLVNNCSLISNNIKDFDKIARLHLIKL
;
A
#
# COMPACT_ATOMS: atom_id res chain seq x y z
N MET A 1 21.42 2.97 -1.91
CA MET A 1 20.84 2.83 -1.29
C MET A 1 19.67 2.22 -1.45
N GLY A 2 19.41 1.46 -1.34
CA GLY A 2 18.30 0.71 -1.56
C GLY A 2 17.08 1.25 -0.94
N ARG A 3 16.00 0.93 -1.50
CA ARG A 3 14.83 1.30 -1.02
C ARG A 3 14.41 0.38 0.01
N LYS A 4 14.57 0.76 1.22
CA LYS A 4 14.30 -0.05 2.39
C LYS A 4 12.91 0.21 2.97
N ASP A 5 12.25 1.25 2.51
CA ASP A 5 10.92 1.60 3.01
C ASP A 5 9.87 1.06 2.09
N PHE A 6 8.91 0.32 2.67
CA PHE A 6 7.86 -0.34 1.90
C PHE A 6 6.51 0.15 2.33
N LEU A 7 5.68 0.51 1.37
CA LEU A 7 4.27 0.81 1.59
C LEU A 7 3.46 -0.37 1.06
N ILE A 8 2.57 -0.91 1.87
CA ILE A 8 1.80 -2.10 1.52
C ILE A 8 0.41 -1.68 1.07
N ASP A 9 0.04 -2.08 -0.16
CA ASP A 9 -1.27 -1.76 -0.72
C ASP A 9 -2.37 -2.56 -0.04
N THR A 10 -3.58 -2.02 -0.06
CA THR A 10 -4.74 -2.57 0.64
C THR A 10 -4.99 -4.03 0.28
N ASN A 11 -5.03 -4.35 -1.01
CA ASN A 11 -5.37 -5.70 -1.44
C ASN A 11 -4.33 -6.73 -1.02
N VAL A 12 -3.06 -6.32 -0.97
CA VAL A 12 -2.01 -7.22 -0.50
C VAL A 12 -2.25 -7.57 0.97
N ALA A 13 -2.59 -6.57 1.79
CA ALA A 13 -2.86 -6.81 3.20
C ALA A 13 -4.10 -7.70 3.39
N ILE A 14 -5.15 -7.46 2.61
CA ILE A 14 -6.37 -8.26 2.69
C ILE A 14 -6.07 -9.72 2.35
N TYR A 15 -5.35 -9.96 1.26
CA TYR A 15 -5.00 -11.33 0.86
C TYR A 15 -4.05 -11.99 1.85
N TYR A 16 -3.12 -11.23 2.39
CA TYR A 16 -2.17 -11.76 3.37
C TYR A 16 -2.90 -12.27 4.61
N PHE A 17 -3.77 -11.44 5.20
CA PHE A 17 -4.49 -11.82 6.41
C PHE A 17 -5.60 -12.83 6.14
N GLY A 18 -6.07 -12.90 4.90
CA GLY A 18 -7.03 -13.91 4.48
C GLY A 18 -6.38 -15.22 4.05
N LEU A 19 -5.06 -15.33 4.21
CA LEU A 19 -4.29 -16.53 3.84
C LEU A 19 -4.46 -16.88 2.37
N ALA A 20 -4.55 -15.86 1.52
CA ALA A 20 -4.81 -16.04 0.09
C ALA A 20 -3.61 -15.72 -0.80
N LEU A 21 -2.48 -15.35 -0.22
CA LEU A 21 -1.28 -15.11 -1.01
C LEU A 21 -0.55 -16.41 -1.31
N PRO A 22 0.13 -16.50 -2.48
CA PRO A 22 1.05 -17.61 -2.71
C PRO A 22 2.12 -17.65 -1.61
N LYS A 23 2.65 -18.84 -1.37
CA LYS A 23 3.57 -19.05 -0.26
C LYS A 23 4.79 -18.14 -0.27
N GLU A 24 5.36 -17.92 -1.44
CA GLU A 24 6.53 -17.06 -1.53
C GLU A 24 6.20 -15.60 -1.26
N SER A 25 5.04 -15.16 -1.73
CA SER A 25 4.56 -13.81 -1.44
C SER A 25 4.30 -13.63 0.05
N GLU A 26 3.70 -14.63 0.66
CA GLU A 26 3.43 -14.62 2.09
C GLU A 26 4.72 -14.46 2.89
N LYS A 27 5.74 -15.25 2.54
CA LYS A 27 7.05 -15.16 3.21
C LYS A 27 7.68 -13.79 3.05
N TYR A 28 7.54 -13.21 1.87
CA TYR A 28 8.08 -11.89 1.60
C TYR A 28 7.42 -10.85 2.51
N ILE A 29 6.10 -10.91 2.63
CA ILE A 29 5.36 -10.00 3.52
C ILE A 29 5.73 -10.26 4.98
N ASP A 30 5.85 -11.54 5.38
CA ASP A 30 6.27 -11.87 6.75
C ASP A 30 7.55 -11.13 7.13
N GLN A 31 8.52 -11.10 6.24
CA GLN A 31 9.79 -10.45 6.51
C GLN A 31 9.66 -8.94 6.64
N ILE A 32 8.77 -8.34 5.86
CA ILE A 32 8.56 -6.90 5.92
C ILE A 32 7.88 -6.52 7.22
N LEU A 33 6.93 -7.32 7.68
CA LEU A 33 6.13 -6.99 8.86
C LEU A 33 6.91 -7.08 10.17
N VAL A 34 8.06 -7.74 10.20
CA VAL A 34 8.87 -7.76 11.42
C VAL A 34 9.64 -6.45 11.61
N GLY A 35 9.74 -5.62 10.59
CA GLY A 35 10.43 -4.34 10.69
C GLY A 35 9.46 -3.18 10.56
N LYS A 36 9.99 -2.06 10.12
CA LYS A 36 9.18 -0.87 9.90
C LYS A 36 8.51 -0.95 8.54
N TYR A 37 7.22 -0.68 8.49
CA TYR A 37 6.48 -0.65 7.24
C TYR A 37 5.46 0.47 7.28
N PHE A 38 4.98 0.86 6.10
CA PHE A 38 4.16 2.05 5.93
C PHE A 38 2.85 1.71 5.24
N ILE A 39 1.84 2.50 5.54
CA ILE A 39 0.60 2.52 4.76
C ILE A 39 0.18 3.99 4.60
N SER A 40 -0.67 4.23 3.61
CA SER A 40 -1.30 5.53 3.43
C SER A 40 -2.56 5.59 4.30
N VAL A 41 -2.97 6.79 4.67
CA VAL A 41 -4.27 6.98 5.33
C VAL A 41 -5.39 6.41 4.45
N ILE A 42 -5.21 6.38 3.14
CA ILE A 42 -6.18 5.76 2.22
C ILE A 42 -6.27 4.25 2.46
N ASN A 43 -5.13 3.59 2.65
CA ASN A 43 -5.13 2.16 2.96
C ASN A 43 -5.86 1.90 4.26
N ARG A 44 -5.66 2.75 5.26
CA ARG A 44 -6.35 2.62 6.54
C ARG A 44 -7.85 2.66 6.37
N ILE A 45 -8.33 3.63 5.57
CA ILE A 45 -9.76 3.78 5.31
C ILE A 45 -10.30 2.55 4.59
N GLU A 46 -9.58 2.09 3.56
CA GLU A 46 -10.03 0.94 2.78
C GLU A 46 -10.04 -0.34 3.58
N LEU A 47 -9.02 -0.54 4.42
CA LEU A 47 -8.93 -1.74 5.24
C LEU A 47 -10.03 -1.78 6.29
N LEU A 48 -10.27 -0.66 6.97
CA LEU A 48 -11.30 -0.60 8.00
C LEU A 48 -12.70 -0.57 7.43
N GLY A 49 -12.84 -0.15 6.18
CA GLY A 49 -14.13 -0.14 5.48
C GLY A 49 -14.46 -1.43 4.77
N PHE A 50 -13.56 -2.39 4.76
CA PHE A 50 -13.77 -3.65 4.05
C PHE A 50 -14.70 -4.54 4.88
N LYS A 51 -15.83 -4.95 4.29
CA LYS A 51 -16.89 -5.62 5.03
C LYS A 51 -16.75 -7.13 5.09
N GLU A 52 -16.13 -7.72 4.08
CA GLU A 52 -16.10 -9.19 3.93
C GLU A 52 -14.91 -9.78 4.64
N ILE A 53 -14.92 -9.71 5.97
CA ILE A 53 -13.79 -10.10 6.74
C ILE A 53 -14.28 -10.67 8.06
N ASN A 54 -13.72 -11.77 8.51
CA ASN A 54 -14.13 -12.38 9.78
C ASN A 54 -13.45 -11.67 10.95
N LYS A 55 -13.86 -12.08 12.17
CA LYS A 55 -13.37 -11.42 13.38
C LYS A 55 -11.85 -11.55 13.55
N ASN A 56 -11.30 -12.73 13.29
CA ASN A 56 -9.87 -12.94 13.43
C ASN A 56 -9.06 -12.10 12.47
N GLU A 57 -9.52 -12.02 11.22
CA GLU A 57 -8.89 -11.17 10.23
C GLU A 57 -8.99 -9.70 10.61
N SER A 58 -10.14 -9.30 11.13
CA SER A 58 -10.35 -7.92 11.55
C SER A 58 -9.38 -7.54 12.65
N GLU A 59 -9.18 -8.42 13.63
CA GLU A 59 -8.23 -8.17 14.71
C GLU A 59 -6.80 -8.09 14.20
N ALA A 60 -6.44 -8.98 13.26
CA ALA A 60 -5.10 -8.97 12.68
C ALA A 60 -4.86 -7.69 11.88
N ILE A 61 -5.86 -7.23 11.13
CA ILE A 61 -5.75 -5.99 10.37
C ILE A 61 -5.64 -4.79 11.28
N ASN A 62 -6.39 -4.77 12.39
CA ASN A 62 -6.26 -3.68 13.37
C ASN A 62 -4.85 -3.62 13.95
N SER A 63 -4.26 -4.77 14.27
CA SER A 63 -2.86 -4.83 14.72
C SER A 63 -1.90 -4.37 13.66
N PHE A 64 -2.11 -4.78 12.43
CA PHE A 64 -1.30 -4.37 11.29
C PHE A 64 -1.27 -2.84 11.16
N ILE A 65 -2.46 -2.22 11.24
CA ILE A 65 -2.56 -0.77 11.15
C ILE A 65 -1.89 -0.11 12.35
N ALA A 66 -2.13 -0.63 13.55
CA ALA A 66 -1.57 -0.05 14.78
C ALA A 66 -0.04 -0.06 14.78
N ASN A 67 0.57 -1.08 14.17
CA ASN A 67 2.02 -1.21 14.13
C ASN A 67 2.66 -0.54 12.91
N SER A 68 1.86 -0.03 12.00
CA SER A 68 2.37 0.65 10.80
C SER A 68 2.71 2.10 11.11
N THR A 69 3.49 2.69 10.22
CA THR A 69 3.62 4.15 10.15
C THR A 69 2.69 4.61 9.05
N ILE A 70 1.77 5.52 9.37
CA ILE A 70 0.74 5.96 8.43
C ILE A 70 1.11 7.33 7.88
N PHE A 71 1.10 7.45 6.56
CA PHE A 71 1.28 8.73 5.90
C PHE A 71 -0.08 9.41 5.72
N ASP A 72 -0.23 10.58 6.33
CA ASP A 72 -1.44 11.37 6.14
C ASP A 72 -1.41 12.05 4.77
N LEU A 73 -2.56 12.58 4.37
CA LEU A 73 -2.69 13.27 3.09
C LEU A 73 -2.22 14.72 3.26
N GLU A 74 -0.92 14.92 3.11
CA GLU A 74 -0.32 16.22 3.28
C GLU A 74 -0.16 16.95 1.96
N GLU A 75 0.22 18.23 2.03
CA GLU A 75 0.20 19.10 0.86
C GLU A 75 1.09 18.61 -0.28
N ASP A 76 2.28 18.12 0.04
CA ASP A 76 3.19 17.61 -1.00
C ASP A 76 2.61 16.38 -1.71
N ILE A 77 1.90 15.54 -0.97
CA ILE A 77 1.24 14.37 -1.54
C ILE A 77 0.06 14.81 -2.41
N ILE A 78 -0.69 15.82 -1.97
CA ILE A 78 -1.80 16.37 -2.76
C ILE A 78 -1.29 16.89 -4.09
N ILE A 79 -0.21 17.66 -4.06
CA ILE A 79 0.37 18.24 -5.28
C ILE A 79 0.81 17.13 -6.24
N GLU A 80 1.50 16.12 -5.73
CA GLU A 80 1.94 15.01 -6.56
C GLU A 80 0.76 14.20 -7.12
N THR A 81 -0.29 14.03 -6.31
CA THR A 81 -1.51 13.34 -6.74
C THR A 81 -2.15 14.06 -7.93
N ILE A 82 -2.20 15.38 -7.86
CA ILE A 82 -2.76 16.18 -8.96
C ILE A 82 -1.97 15.95 -10.24
N LYS A 83 -0.64 15.94 -10.15
CA LYS A 83 0.21 15.69 -11.33
C LYS A 83 -0.05 14.32 -11.92
N ILE A 84 -0.16 13.31 -11.07
CA ILE A 84 -0.40 11.94 -11.51
C ILE A 84 -1.75 11.86 -12.24
N ARG A 85 -2.78 12.47 -11.66
CA ARG A 85 -4.12 12.43 -12.25
C ARG A 85 -4.18 13.15 -13.59
N LYS A 86 -3.35 14.16 -13.79
CA LYS A 86 -3.31 14.87 -15.07
C LYS A 86 -2.60 14.07 -16.15
N ASN A 87 -1.68 13.19 -15.78
CA ASN A 87 -0.83 12.49 -16.74
C ASN A 87 -1.19 11.04 -16.95
N TYR A 88 -1.99 10.44 -16.08
CA TYR A 88 -2.31 9.01 -16.15
C TYR A 88 -3.78 8.78 -15.88
N ALA A 89 -4.35 7.77 -16.53
CA ALA A 89 -5.72 7.34 -16.27
C ALA A 89 -5.69 6.40 -15.06
N ILE A 90 -5.85 6.96 -13.87
CA ILE A 90 -5.75 6.21 -12.63
C ILE A 90 -6.78 6.74 -11.65
N LYS A 91 -7.36 5.86 -10.84
CA LYS A 91 -8.37 6.23 -9.86
C LYS A 91 -7.76 7.07 -8.75
N LEU A 92 -8.58 7.93 -8.14
CA LEU A 92 -8.10 8.84 -7.12
C LEU A 92 -7.39 8.12 -5.95
N PRO A 93 -7.96 7.05 -5.34
CA PRO A 93 -7.25 6.41 -4.24
C PRO A 93 -5.88 5.87 -4.65
N ASP A 94 -5.80 5.26 -5.83
CA ASP A 94 -4.52 4.72 -6.32
C ASP A 94 -3.52 5.82 -6.61
N ALA A 95 -4.00 6.95 -7.15
CA ALA A 95 -3.13 8.10 -7.40
C ALA A 95 -2.54 8.63 -6.10
N ILE A 96 -3.33 8.68 -5.02
CA ILE A 96 -2.85 9.13 -3.71
C ILE A 96 -1.80 8.17 -3.17
N ILE A 97 -2.02 6.86 -3.31
CA ILE A 97 -1.07 5.86 -2.84
C ILE A 97 0.25 5.98 -3.60
N ALA A 98 0.18 6.11 -4.92
CA ALA A 98 1.37 6.27 -5.73
C ALA A 98 2.11 7.57 -5.38
N ALA A 99 1.38 8.66 -5.21
CA ALA A 99 1.97 9.94 -4.83
C ALA A 99 2.67 9.86 -3.48
N THR A 100 2.07 9.16 -2.54
CA THR A 100 2.65 8.97 -1.21
C THR A 100 4.01 8.29 -1.32
N CYS A 101 4.10 7.26 -2.14
CA CYS A 101 5.36 6.54 -2.36
C CYS A 101 6.40 7.42 -3.03
N LEU A 102 6.00 8.18 -4.04
CA LEU A 102 6.94 9.05 -4.75
C LEU A 102 7.50 10.15 -3.85
N VAL A 103 6.64 10.78 -3.06
CA VAL A 103 7.05 11.85 -2.18
C VAL A 103 7.96 11.34 -1.06
N ASN A 104 7.67 10.15 -0.54
CA ASN A 104 8.38 9.61 0.62
C ASN A 104 9.42 8.57 0.25
N ASN A 105 9.66 8.38 -1.03
CA ASN A 105 10.70 7.47 -1.53
C ASN A 105 10.51 6.04 -1.02
N CYS A 106 9.27 5.57 -1.04
CA CYS A 106 8.93 4.20 -0.67
C CYS A 106 8.72 3.34 -1.90
N SER A 107 9.01 2.06 -1.77
CA SER A 107 8.59 1.07 -2.75
C SER A 107 7.16 0.68 -2.43
N LEU A 108 6.33 0.55 -3.46
CA LEU A 108 4.95 0.13 -3.29
C LEU A 108 4.86 -1.37 -3.54
N ILE A 109 4.30 -2.10 -2.58
CA ILE A 109 4.04 -3.53 -2.76
C ILE A 109 2.57 -3.68 -3.12
N SER A 110 2.31 -4.15 -4.33
CA SER A 110 0.94 -4.24 -4.84
C SER A 110 0.82 -5.36 -5.85
N ASN A 111 -0.38 -5.90 -5.96
CA ASN A 111 -0.74 -6.80 -7.05
C ASN A 111 -1.60 -6.12 -8.10
N ASN A 112 -1.86 -4.82 -7.96
CA ASN A 112 -2.57 -4.04 -8.97
C ASN A 112 -1.56 -3.49 -9.98
N ILE A 113 -1.00 -4.40 -10.78
CA ILE A 113 0.09 -4.07 -11.70
C ILE A 113 -0.42 -3.17 -12.82
N LYS A 114 -1.62 -3.46 -13.30
CA LYS A 114 -2.18 -2.76 -14.46
C LYS A 114 -2.18 -1.24 -14.28
N ASP A 115 -2.57 -0.78 -13.10
CA ASP A 115 -2.68 0.67 -12.86
C ASP A 115 -1.34 1.28 -12.44
N PHE A 116 -0.63 0.63 -11.53
CA PHE A 116 0.58 1.24 -10.98
C PHE A 116 1.78 1.16 -11.92
N ASP A 117 1.81 0.17 -12.80
CA ASP A 117 2.94 0.00 -13.72
C ASP A 117 3.04 1.14 -14.74
N LYS A 118 1.96 1.90 -14.93
CA LYS A 118 1.96 3.05 -15.83
C LYS A 118 2.86 4.17 -15.33
N ILE A 119 3.07 4.25 -14.03
CA ILE A 119 3.78 5.38 -13.43
C ILE A 119 5.26 5.05 -13.39
N ALA A 120 6.00 5.63 -14.35
CA ALA A 120 7.39 5.23 -14.60
C ALA A 120 8.30 5.48 -13.39
N ARG A 121 8.06 6.53 -12.63
CA ARG A 121 8.91 6.88 -11.49
C ARG A 121 8.62 6.06 -10.24
N LEU A 122 7.53 5.31 -10.23
CA LEU A 122 7.12 4.53 -9.08
C LEU A 122 7.92 3.23 -9.02
N HIS A 123 8.53 2.95 -7.87
CA HIS A 123 9.21 1.67 -7.66
C HIS A 123 8.17 0.68 -7.16
N LEU A 124 7.74 -0.21 -8.05
CA LEU A 124 6.65 -1.16 -7.78
C LEU A 124 7.21 -2.55 -7.58
N ILE A 125 6.86 -3.15 -6.44
CA ILE A 125 7.18 -4.54 -6.15
C ILE A 125 5.92 -5.34 -6.41
N LYS A 126 5.99 -6.18 -7.42
CA LYS A 126 4.84 -6.95 -7.90
C LYS A 126 4.77 -8.28 -7.15
N LEU A 127 3.60 -8.59 -6.63
CA LEU A 127 3.38 -9.86 -5.95
C LEU A 127 2.55 -10.82 -6.79
#